data_a584e9dbb516b0817b2e6151b39e9688
#
_entry.id   a584e9dbb516b0817b2e6151b39e9688
#
_cell.length_a   1.000
_cell.length_b   1.000
_cell.length_c   1.000
_cell.angle_alpha   90.00
_cell.angle_beta   90.00
_cell.angle_gamma   90.00
#
_symmetry.space_group_name_H-M   'P 1'
#
loop_
_entity.id
_entity.type
_entity.pdbx_description
1 polymer ?
#
loop_
_entity_poly.entity_id
_entity_poly.type
_entity_poly.pdbx_seq_one_letter_code
_entity_poly.pdbx_strand_id
1 'polypeptide(L)'
;MKRAGQAFGWCINRIGKLFGNIPSFFIRLFLPVRKGTVMCWSYDFKQYSCNPRYLTEYLMENNPEFTIYWVFRKNVPTSGIDSRIRCIKFHSWEYYKVANTAEFLITNCRTDAYRYYWKKRKNQKYIMTWHGGVALKKIEKDAEDQLGYSYLTQGCAI
;
A
#
# COMPACT_ATOMS: atom_id res chain seq x y z
N MET A 1 28.49 -19.74 -5.98
CA MET A 1 27.41 -19.26 -6.84
C MET A 1 26.24 -18.58 -6.08
N LYS A 2 25.82 -19.00 -4.86
CA LYS A 2 24.70 -18.38 -4.11
C LYS A 2 24.94 -16.91 -3.68
N ARG A 3 26.16 -16.50 -3.35
CA ARG A 3 26.49 -15.13 -2.93
C ARG A 3 26.42 -14.08 -4.05
N ALA A 4 26.76 -14.43 -5.28
CA ALA A 4 26.69 -13.51 -6.42
C ALA A 4 25.22 -13.18 -6.81
N GLY A 5 24.31 -14.16 -6.74
CA GLY A 5 22.88 -13.96 -6.97
C GLY A 5 22.22 -13.07 -5.91
N GLN A 6 22.66 -13.18 -4.65
CA GLN A 6 22.17 -12.33 -3.56
C GLN A 6 22.65 -10.87 -3.71
N ALA A 7 23.91 -10.66 -4.11
CA ALA A 7 24.45 -9.33 -4.35
C ALA A 7 23.76 -8.65 -5.55
N PHE A 8 23.51 -9.38 -6.62
CA PHE A 8 22.79 -8.89 -7.79
C PHE A 8 21.34 -8.51 -7.48
N GLY A 9 20.62 -9.35 -6.74
CA GLY A 9 19.29 -9.05 -6.26
C GLY A 9 19.23 -7.81 -5.34
N TRP A 10 20.25 -7.62 -4.51
CA TRP A 10 20.39 -6.46 -3.64
C TRP A 10 20.63 -5.17 -4.45
N CYS A 11 21.47 -5.21 -5.48
CA CYS A 11 21.72 -4.09 -6.38
C CYS A 11 20.45 -3.68 -7.15
N ILE A 12 19.72 -4.64 -7.72
CA ILE A 12 18.47 -4.39 -8.43
C ILE A 12 17.43 -3.75 -7.50
N ASN A 13 17.28 -4.25 -6.28
CA ASN A 13 16.38 -3.66 -5.29
C ASN A 13 16.80 -2.23 -4.91
N ARG A 14 18.08 -1.95 -4.81
CA ARG A 14 18.59 -0.62 -4.46
C ARG A 14 18.41 0.39 -5.59
N ILE A 15 18.62 -0.04 -6.83
CA ILE A 15 18.37 0.74 -8.04
C ILE A 15 16.85 0.99 -8.18
N GLY A 16 16.01 -0.03 -8.01
CA GLY A 16 14.56 0.11 -8.03
C GLY A 16 14.03 1.07 -6.95
N LYS A 17 14.65 1.10 -5.75
CA LYS A 17 14.35 2.07 -4.69
C LYS A 17 14.70 3.50 -5.10
N LEU A 18 15.81 3.72 -5.75
CA LEU A 18 16.21 5.04 -6.24
C LEU A 18 15.20 5.55 -7.28
N PHE A 19 14.90 4.75 -8.29
CA PHE A 19 13.95 5.12 -9.34
C PHE A 19 12.51 5.27 -8.83
N GLY A 20 12.06 4.47 -7.89
CA GLY A 20 10.73 4.59 -7.29
C GLY A 20 10.61 5.77 -6.31
N ASN A 21 11.70 6.18 -5.66
CA ASN A 21 11.70 7.30 -4.75
C ASN A 21 11.78 8.67 -5.45
N ILE A 22 12.37 8.74 -6.66
CA ILE A 22 12.46 10.00 -7.43
C ILE A 22 11.07 10.59 -7.73
N PRO A 23 10.11 9.84 -8.32
CA PRO A 23 8.76 10.35 -8.52
C PRO A 23 8.10 10.78 -7.21
N SER A 24 8.23 9.97 -6.17
CA SER A 24 7.67 10.27 -4.85
C SER A 24 8.24 11.55 -4.25
N PHE A 25 9.55 11.80 -4.41
CA PHE A 25 10.21 13.02 -3.93
C PHE A 25 9.61 14.26 -4.59
N PHE A 26 9.54 14.31 -5.91
CA PHE A 26 8.97 15.45 -6.63
C PHE A 26 7.48 15.65 -6.35
N ILE A 27 6.69 14.57 -6.30
CA ILE A 27 5.29 14.64 -5.96
C ILE A 27 5.11 15.27 -4.57
N ARG A 28 5.91 14.86 -3.59
CA ARG A 28 5.83 15.37 -2.22
C ARG A 28 6.25 16.83 -2.08
N LEU A 29 7.17 17.29 -2.93
CA LEU A 29 7.63 18.66 -2.94
C LEU A 29 6.55 19.62 -3.49
N PHE A 30 5.85 19.19 -4.55
CA PHE A 30 4.94 20.08 -5.28
C PHE A 30 3.46 19.84 -4.97
N LEU A 31 3.07 18.66 -4.47
CA LEU A 31 1.67 18.32 -4.25
C LEU A 31 1.34 18.11 -2.77
N PRO A 32 0.33 18.81 -2.24
CA PRO A 32 -0.16 18.59 -0.88
C PRO A 32 -0.95 17.28 -0.77
N VAL A 33 -1.19 16.84 0.46
CA VAL A 33 -2.17 15.79 0.75
C VAL A 33 -3.56 16.35 0.46
N ARG A 34 -4.35 15.59 -0.29
CA ARG A 34 -5.70 15.96 -0.72
C ARG A 34 -6.73 15.37 0.24
N LYS A 35 -7.47 16.25 0.92
CA LYS A 35 -8.57 15.86 1.80
C LYS A 35 -9.62 15.05 1.04
N GLY A 36 -10.25 14.10 1.70
CA GLY A 36 -11.29 13.25 1.11
C GLY A 36 -10.77 12.28 0.03
N THR A 37 -9.46 12.11 -0.11
CA THR A 37 -8.89 11.14 -1.04
C THR A 37 -8.48 9.89 -0.30
N VAL A 38 -9.00 8.73 -0.72
CA VAL A 38 -8.76 7.42 -0.13
C VAL A 38 -8.04 6.53 -1.13
N MET A 39 -6.99 5.87 -0.69
CA MET A 39 -6.29 4.84 -1.46
C MET A 39 -6.41 3.51 -0.73
N CYS A 40 -7.00 2.52 -1.40
CA CYS A 40 -7.22 1.19 -0.87
C CYS A 40 -6.46 0.12 -1.62
N TRP A 41 -6.10 -0.94 -0.92
CA TRP A 41 -5.62 -2.20 -1.52
C TRP A 41 -5.78 -3.36 -0.56
N SER A 42 -5.85 -4.58 -1.10
CA SER A 42 -5.86 -5.79 -0.30
C SER A 42 -4.93 -6.86 -0.87
N TYR A 43 -4.46 -7.74 0.01
CA TYR A 43 -3.61 -8.89 -0.34
C TYR A 43 -2.50 -8.56 -1.33
N ASP A 44 -1.72 -7.53 -1.01
CA ASP A 44 -0.58 -7.11 -1.83
C ASP A 44 -0.99 -6.73 -3.27
N PHE A 45 -2.09 -5.95 -3.39
CA PHE A 45 -2.68 -5.45 -4.65
C PHE A 45 -3.27 -6.53 -5.58
N LYS A 46 -3.61 -7.70 -5.06
CA LYS A 46 -4.07 -8.82 -5.88
C LYS A 46 -5.58 -8.96 -5.96
N GLN A 47 -6.33 -8.33 -5.05
CA GLN A 47 -7.76 -8.58 -4.92
C GLN A 47 -8.55 -7.32 -4.57
N TYR A 48 -9.81 -7.31 -4.97
CA TYR A 48 -10.85 -6.40 -4.44
C TYR A 48 -11.67 -7.19 -3.41
N SER A 49 -11.25 -7.17 -2.15
CA SER A 49 -11.83 -8.07 -1.14
C SER A 49 -11.53 -7.64 0.30
N CYS A 50 -12.12 -8.37 1.24
CA CYS A 50 -11.87 -8.27 2.67
C CYS A 50 -12.32 -6.91 3.25
N ASN A 51 -11.89 -6.58 4.48
CA ASN A 51 -12.29 -5.37 5.19
C ASN A 51 -12.13 -4.06 4.39
N PRO A 52 -11.03 -3.84 3.64
CA PRO A 52 -10.90 -2.65 2.82
C PRO A 52 -12.00 -2.50 1.77
N ARG A 53 -12.50 -3.61 1.19
CA ARG A 53 -13.63 -3.59 0.25
C ARG A 53 -14.90 -3.10 0.91
N TYR A 54 -15.31 -3.72 2.01
CA TYR A 54 -16.54 -3.33 2.71
C TYR A 54 -16.49 -1.90 3.23
N LEU A 55 -15.33 -1.45 3.70
CA LEU A 55 -15.13 -0.06 4.10
C LEU A 55 -15.25 0.89 2.92
N THR A 56 -14.72 0.51 1.75
CA THR A 56 -14.86 1.29 0.51
C THR A 56 -16.32 1.40 0.08
N GLU A 57 -17.06 0.29 0.07
CA GLU A 57 -18.47 0.24 -0.27
C GLU A 57 -19.29 1.12 0.70
N TYR A 58 -19.03 1.03 2.00
CA TYR A 58 -19.66 1.89 3.01
C TYR A 58 -19.37 3.39 2.78
N LEU A 59 -18.12 3.74 2.48
CA LEU A 59 -17.74 5.14 2.20
C LEU A 59 -18.45 5.69 0.95
N MET A 60 -18.60 4.90 -0.10
CA MET A 60 -19.29 5.32 -1.31
C MET A 60 -20.78 5.64 -1.08
N GLU A 61 -21.41 4.95 -0.15
CA GLU A 61 -22.83 5.12 0.17
C GLU A 61 -23.08 6.28 1.15
N ASN A 62 -22.19 6.42 2.13
CA ASN A 62 -22.40 7.36 3.25
C ASN A 62 -21.59 8.65 3.13
N ASN A 63 -20.57 8.67 2.30
CA ASN A 63 -19.63 9.78 2.14
C ASN A 63 -19.27 9.98 0.65
N PRO A 64 -20.21 10.35 -0.21
CA PRO A 64 -20.02 10.41 -1.67
C PRO A 64 -19.00 11.47 -2.10
N GLU A 65 -18.61 12.38 -1.21
CA GLU A 65 -17.57 13.37 -1.44
C GLU A 65 -16.15 12.78 -1.49
N PHE A 66 -15.96 11.54 -1.01
CA PHE A 66 -14.65 10.89 -1.06
C PHE A 66 -14.30 10.43 -2.48
N THR A 67 -13.08 10.72 -2.89
CA THR A 67 -12.51 10.14 -4.12
C THR A 67 -11.73 8.88 -3.77
N ILE A 68 -12.21 7.73 -4.22
CA ILE A 68 -11.67 6.44 -3.87
C ILE A 68 -10.83 5.86 -5.01
N TYR A 69 -9.61 5.49 -4.70
CA TYR A 69 -8.68 4.79 -5.58
C TYR A 69 -8.43 3.38 -5.04
N TRP A 70 -8.51 2.39 -5.92
CA TRP A 70 -8.11 1.03 -5.59
C TRP A 70 -6.93 0.58 -6.43
N VAL A 71 -5.89 0.12 -5.76
CA VAL A 71 -4.64 -0.26 -6.42
C VAL A 71 -4.63 -1.75 -6.73
N PHE A 72 -4.25 -2.07 -7.98
CA PHE A 72 -4.11 -3.45 -8.46
C PHE A 72 -2.75 -3.71 -9.09
N ARG A 73 -2.27 -4.94 -9.01
CA ARG A 73 -1.16 -5.40 -9.85
C ARG A 73 -1.57 -5.40 -11.32
N LYS A 74 -0.58 -5.33 -12.23
CA LYS A 74 -0.80 -5.18 -13.67
C LYS A 74 -1.77 -6.21 -14.27
N ASN A 75 -1.71 -7.46 -13.82
CA ASN A 75 -2.45 -8.59 -14.40
C ASN A 75 -3.74 -8.94 -13.63
N VAL A 76 -4.18 -8.10 -12.71
CA VAL A 76 -5.43 -8.31 -11.97
C VAL A 76 -6.58 -7.73 -12.76
N PRO A 77 -7.63 -8.53 -13.09
CA PRO A 77 -8.83 -8.01 -13.73
C PRO A 77 -9.59 -7.08 -12.78
N THR A 78 -10.14 -6.02 -13.35
CA THR A 78 -10.91 -5.00 -12.62
C THR A 78 -12.36 -4.93 -13.09
N SER A 79 -12.78 -5.88 -13.93
CA SER A 79 -14.18 -6.00 -14.37
C SER A 79 -15.11 -6.30 -13.19
N GLY A 80 -16.28 -5.69 -13.15
CA GLY A 80 -17.25 -5.87 -12.08
C GLY A 80 -17.01 -5.02 -10.82
N ILE A 81 -16.01 -4.15 -10.81
CA ILE A 81 -15.81 -3.17 -9.75
C ILE A 81 -16.65 -1.93 -10.08
N ASP A 82 -17.29 -1.36 -9.07
CA ASP A 82 -18.11 -0.15 -9.20
C ASP A 82 -17.32 0.98 -9.87
N SER A 83 -17.92 1.62 -10.87
CA SER A 83 -17.29 2.68 -11.67
C SER A 83 -16.91 3.94 -10.88
N ARG A 84 -17.50 4.13 -9.69
CA ARG A 84 -17.13 5.21 -8.76
C ARG A 84 -15.73 5.00 -8.17
N ILE A 85 -15.22 3.77 -8.19
CA ILE A 85 -13.88 3.43 -7.72
C ILE A 85 -12.88 3.56 -8.88
N ARG A 86 -11.90 4.41 -8.71
CA ARG A 86 -10.82 4.60 -9.68
C ARG A 86 -9.76 3.50 -9.54
N CYS A 87 -9.82 2.50 -10.41
CA CYS A 87 -8.84 1.40 -10.42
C CYS A 87 -7.51 1.86 -11.02
N ILE A 88 -6.44 1.82 -10.24
CA ILE A 88 -5.10 2.22 -10.67
C ILE A 88 -4.12 1.05 -10.60
N LYS A 89 -3.09 1.07 -11.43
CA LYS A 89 -2.09 0.00 -11.47
C LYS A 89 -0.91 0.32 -10.56
N PHE A 90 -0.50 -0.69 -9.80
CA PHE A 90 0.69 -0.64 -8.97
C PHE A 90 1.92 -0.27 -9.81
N HIS A 91 2.78 0.61 -9.31
CA HIS A 91 3.92 1.21 -9.99
C HIS A 91 3.61 2.09 -11.20
N SER A 92 2.35 2.47 -11.45
CA SER A 92 2.03 3.52 -12.42
C SER A 92 2.37 4.91 -11.84
N TRP A 93 2.46 5.91 -12.72
CA TRP A 93 2.61 7.30 -12.29
C TRP A 93 1.47 7.73 -11.36
N GLU A 94 0.25 7.32 -11.68
CA GLU A 94 -0.93 7.61 -10.87
C GLU A 94 -0.85 6.97 -9.48
N TYR A 95 -0.31 5.74 -9.38
CA TYR A 95 -0.04 5.10 -8.10
C TYR A 95 0.87 5.95 -7.22
N TYR A 96 2.02 6.40 -7.75
CA TYR A 96 2.94 7.25 -6.97
C TYR A 96 2.29 8.57 -6.56
N LYS A 97 1.52 9.19 -7.47
CA LYS A 97 0.79 10.41 -7.18
C LYS A 97 -0.21 10.19 -6.04
N VAL A 98 -1.07 9.19 -6.15
CA VAL A 98 -2.12 8.92 -5.16
C VAL A 98 -1.51 8.46 -3.83
N ALA A 99 -0.51 7.57 -3.83
CA ALA A 99 0.16 7.11 -2.62
C ALA A 99 0.79 8.25 -1.80
N ASN A 100 1.24 9.32 -2.46
CA ASN A 100 1.85 10.48 -1.80
C ASN A 100 0.86 11.61 -1.50
N THR A 101 -0.35 11.59 -2.05
CA THR A 101 -1.34 12.67 -1.89
C THR A 101 -2.67 12.25 -1.28
N ALA A 102 -2.99 10.97 -1.19
CA ALA A 102 -4.20 10.52 -0.53
C ALA A 102 -4.14 10.82 0.98
N GLU A 103 -5.25 11.25 1.56
CA GLU A 103 -5.39 11.46 2.99
C GLU A 103 -5.41 10.14 3.75
N PHE A 104 -6.16 9.17 3.23
CA PHE A 104 -6.33 7.87 3.84
C PHE A 104 -5.68 6.77 3.00
N LEU A 105 -4.94 5.90 3.65
CA LEU A 105 -4.28 4.74 3.06
C LEU A 105 -4.79 3.51 3.81
N ILE A 106 -5.58 2.66 3.15
CA ILE A 106 -6.33 1.57 3.78
C ILE A 106 -5.91 0.23 3.19
N THR A 107 -5.54 -0.71 4.06
CA THR A 107 -5.14 -2.05 3.65
C THR A 107 -5.47 -3.11 4.70
N ASN A 108 -5.53 -4.36 4.28
CA ASN A 108 -5.65 -5.50 5.19
C ASN A 108 -4.33 -6.23 5.45
N CYS A 109 -3.25 -5.78 4.82
CA CYS A 109 -1.93 -6.38 4.96
C CYS A 109 -0.92 -5.38 5.47
N ARG A 110 0.08 -5.87 6.19
CA ARG A 110 1.24 -5.07 6.55
C ARG A 110 1.90 -4.50 5.31
N THR A 111 2.17 -3.22 5.33
CA THR A 111 2.84 -2.53 4.23
C THR A 111 4.30 -2.34 4.57
N ASP A 112 5.16 -3.00 3.82
CA ASP A 112 6.59 -2.77 3.89
C ASP A 112 6.96 -1.53 3.06
N ALA A 113 7.33 -0.45 3.74
CA ALA A 113 7.71 0.81 3.11
C ALA A 113 8.87 0.65 2.10
N TYR A 114 9.72 -0.35 2.30
CA TYR A 114 10.81 -0.66 1.36
C TYR A 114 10.31 -1.32 0.07
N ARG A 115 9.20 -2.03 0.14
CA ARG A 115 8.65 -2.77 -1.00
C ARG A 115 7.80 -1.90 -1.91
N TYR A 116 7.20 -0.85 -1.36
CA TYR A 116 6.23 -0.03 -2.10
C TYR A 116 6.76 1.35 -2.50
N TYR A 117 8.01 1.64 -2.18
CA TYR A 117 8.73 2.85 -2.60
C TYR A 117 8.05 4.18 -2.21
N TRP A 118 7.31 4.19 -1.09
CA TRP A 118 6.78 5.41 -0.52
C TRP A 118 6.82 5.37 1.00
N LYS A 119 6.82 6.54 1.61
CA LYS A 119 6.76 6.71 3.05
C LYS A 119 5.57 7.60 3.40
N LYS A 120 4.77 7.23 4.40
CA LYS A 120 3.62 8.00 4.89
C LYS A 120 4.04 9.44 5.23
N ARG A 121 3.26 10.44 4.80
CA ARG A 121 3.43 11.84 5.19
C ARG A 121 2.72 12.10 6.51
N LYS A 122 3.12 13.19 7.22
CA LYS A 122 2.53 13.58 8.51
C LYS A 122 1.00 13.70 8.45
N ASN A 123 0.47 14.24 7.36
CA ASN A 123 -0.97 14.49 7.19
C ASN A 123 -1.72 13.33 6.51
N GLN A 124 -1.10 12.19 6.30
CA GLN A 124 -1.75 10.97 5.82
C GLN A 124 -2.10 10.07 6.99
N LYS A 125 -3.25 9.43 6.94
CA LYS A 125 -3.72 8.44 7.92
C LYS A 125 -3.58 7.04 7.31
N TYR A 126 -2.82 6.17 7.93
CA TYR A 126 -2.66 4.78 7.52
C TYR A 126 -3.52 3.89 8.39
N ILE A 127 -4.40 3.13 7.78
CA ILE A 127 -5.36 2.25 8.44
C ILE A 127 -5.10 0.82 7.98
N MET A 128 -4.65 -0.02 8.89
CA MET A 128 -4.49 -1.45 8.66
C MET A 128 -5.64 -2.20 9.32
N THR A 129 -6.50 -2.81 8.51
CA THR A 129 -7.72 -3.48 8.97
C THR A 129 -7.53 -4.95 9.35
N TRP A 130 -6.35 -5.51 9.07
CA TRP A 130 -6.08 -6.95 9.12
C TRP A 130 -7.03 -7.78 8.23
N HIS A 131 -6.84 -9.09 8.22
CA HIS A 131 -7.62 -10.03 7.39
C HIS A 131 -7.96 -11.34 8.13
N GLY A 132 -7.96 -11.33 9.45
CA GLY A 132 -8.34 -12.48 10.28
C GLY A 132 -9.12 -12.00 11.49
N GLY A 133 -10.28 -12.59 11.73
CA GLY A 133 -11.09 -12.35 12.92
C GLY A 133 -10.64 -13.14 14.15
N VAL A 134 -9.78 -14.15 13.96
CA VAL A 134 -9.26 -15.02 15.03
C VAL A 134 -7.76 -15.20 14.84
N ALA A 135 -7.01 -15.01 15.90
CA ALA A 135 -5.55 -15.21 15.92
C ALA A 135 -5.20 -16.70 15.91
N LEU A 136 -5.18 -17.30 14.73
CA LEU A 136 -4.81 -18.71 14.56
C LEU A 136 -3.31 -18.96 14.43
N LYS A 137 -2.52 -17.91 14.30
CA LYS A 137 -1.05 -17.98 14.21
C LYS A 137 -0.40 -16.83 14.95
N LYS A 138 0.83 -17.03 15.35
CA LYS A 138 1.66 -15.96 15.92
C LYS A 138 1.86 -14.83 14.90
N ILE A 139 1.72 -13.59 15.34
CA ILE A 139 1.86 -12.39 14.50
C ILE A 139 2.74 -11.36 15.22
N GLU A 140 3.24 -10.41 14.45
CA GLU A 140 4.06 -9.29 14.93
C GLU A 140 5.23 -9.77 15.81
N LYS A 141 5.36 -9.25 17.01
CA LYS A 141 6.44 -9.59 17.95
C LYS A 141 6.52 -11.08 18.25
N ASP A 142 5.38 -11.73 18.40
CA ASP A 142 5.32 -13.16 18.72
C ASP A 142 5.79 -14.07 17.58
N ALA A 143 5.95 -13.52 16.38
CA ALA A 143 6.42 -14.23 15.19
C ALA A 143 7.84 -13.83 14.75
N GLU A 144 8.54 -12.96 15.48
CA GLU A 144 9.87 -12.45 15.09
C GLU A 144 10.87 -13.57 14.83
N ASP A 145 10.95 -14.56 15.69
CA ASP A 145 11.89 -15.68 15.58
C ASP A 145 11.66 -16.52 14.32
N GLN A 146 10.43 -16.58 13.81
CA GLN A 146 10.06 -17.33 12.62
C GLN A 146 10.22 -16.51 11.33
N LEU A 147 10.16 -15.20 11.42
CA LEU A 147 10.19 -14.31 10.27
C LEU A 147 11.62 -13.87 9.89
N GLY A 148 12.58 -14.06 10.78
CA GLY A 148 13.98 -13.67 10.55
C GLY A 148 14.21 -12.17 10.43
N TYR A 149 13.29 -11.34 10.95
CA TYR A 149 13.41 -9.89 11.02
C TYR A 149 12.64 -9.31 12.21
N SER A 150 13.12 -8.19 12.73
CA SER A 150 12.41 -7.48 13.79
C SER A 150 11.15 -6.76 13.28
N TYR A 151 10.03 -6.95 13.96
CA TYR A 151 8.78 -6.26 13.63
C TYR A 151 8.90 -4.73 13.79
N LEU A 152 9.80 -4.26 14.65
CA LEU A 152 10.05 -2.83 14.87
C LEU A 152 10.77 -2.16 13.70
N THR A 153 11.57 -2.91 12.94
CA THR A 153 12.32 -2.37 11.79
C THR A 153 11.49 -2.29 10.52
N GLN A 154 10.36 -2.94 10.48
CA GLN A 154 9.46 -2.94 9.32
C GLN A 154 8.36 -1.90 9.45
N GLY A 155 8.73 -0.73 9.84
CA GLY A 155 8.01 0.52 9.70
C GLY A 155 6.52 0.48 9.38
N CYS A 156 5.70 -0.17 10.19
CA CYS A 156 4.38 0.32 10.44
C CYS A 156 4.56 1.61 11.25
N ALA A 157 4.94 2.68 10.59
CA ALA A 157 4.78 3.99 11.17
C ALA A 157 3.28 4.24 11.23
N ILE A 158 2.68 3.83 12.32
CA ILE A 158 1.38 4.28 12.78
C ILE A 158 1.43 5.81 12.91
#